data_411a70ac7dbf0dd1a618e0aeb2c4bedb
#
_entry.id   411a70ac7dbf0dd1a618e0aeb2c4bedb
#
_cell.length_a   1.000
_cell.length_b   1.000
_cell.length_c   1.000
_cell.angle_alpha   90.00
_cell.angle_beta   90.00
_cell.angle_gamma   90.00
#
_symmetry.space_group_name_H-M   'P 1'
#
loop_
_entity.id
_entity.type
_entity.pdbx_description
1 polymer ?
#
loop_
_entity_poly.entity_id
_entity_poly.type
_entity_poly.pdbx_seq_one_letter_code
_entity_poly.pdbx_strand_id
1 'polypeptide(L)'
;MRYRGWCLCFLLAVSSALAPAAEKPLATRILIVKSTRTMTLFNGRKVLKTYKVALGTAPVGPKRIEGDHRTPEGIYTIDAKNPQSRFHLSLHISYPSVAEREQARRLGARPGGAIMIHGLAPDFAYLGPLHRKVDWTDGCIAVTNAEMEEIWKLVPVGTRVEIRP
;
A
#
# COMPACT_ATOMS: atom_id res chain seq x y z
N MET A 1 60.10 -24.12 53.29
CA MET A 1 59.25 -22.91 52.94
C MET A 1 58.59 -23.20 51.62
N ARG A 2 57.25 -23.40 51.62
CA ARG A 2 56.46 -23.74 50.43
C ARG A 2 55.51 -22.58 50.10
N TYR A 3 55.79 -21.84 49.03
CA TYR A 3 54.90 -20.79 48.52
C TYR A 3 53.78 -21.39 47.65
N ARG A 4 52.52 -21.30 48.10
CA ARG A 4 51.31 -21.65 47.33
C ARG A 4 50.86 -20.38 46.61
N GLY A 5 51.12 -20.33 45.27
CA GLY A 5 50.59 -19.28 44.41
C GLY A 5 49.12 -19.59 44.09
N TRP A 6 48.26 -18.63 44.42
CA TRP A 6 46.87 -18.61 44.00
C TRP A 6 46.77 -17.87 42.67
N CYS A 7 46.47 -18.65 41.60
CA CYS A 7 46.05 -18.05 40.32
C CYS A 7 44.58 -17.62 40.43
N LEU A 8 44.33 -16.31 40.46
CA LEU A 8 43.00 -15.73 40.28
C LEU A 8 42.70 -15.70 38.77
N CYS A 9 41.82 -16.60 38.27
CA CYS A 9 41.25 -16.49 36.93
C CYS A 9 40.11 -15.46 36.97
N PHE A 10 40.35 -14.29 36.36
CA PHE A 10 39.29 -13.31 36.09
C PHE A 10 38.49 -13.80 34.86
N LEU A 11 37.27 -14.31 35.09
CA LEU A 11 36.28 -14.56 34.03
C LEU A 11 35.67 -13.21 33.60
N LEU A 12 36.09 -12.70 32.45
CA LEU A 12 35.45 -11.59 31.76
C LEU A 12 34.13 -12.09 31.17
N ALA A 13 33.02 -11.79 31.82
CA ALA A 13 31.68 -11.99 31.25
C ALA A 13 31.44 -10.94 30.15
N VAL A 14 31.55 -11.38 28.89
CA VAL A 14 31.16 -10.57 27.72
C VAL A 14 29.63 -10.55 27.65
N SER A 15 29.02 -9.47 28.13
CA SER A 15 27.58 -9.22 28.00
C SER A 15 27.30 -8.75 26.58
N SER A 16 26.82 -9.67 25.73
CA SER A 16 26.33 -9.33 24.39
C SER A 16 24.98 -8.63 24.53
N ALA A 17 24.99 -7.30 24.52
CA ALA A 17 23.76 -6.52 24.42
C ALA A 17 23.15 -6.74 23.02
N LEU A 18 22.03 -7.46 22.93
CA LEU A 18 21.21 -7.50 21.72
C LEU A 18 20.72 -6.09 21.43
N ALA A 19 21.19 -5.46 20.36
CA ALA A 19 20.63 -4.21 19.87
C ALA A 19 19.15 -4.45 19.47
N PRO A 20 18.21 -3.58 19.88
CA PRO A 20 16.82 -3.72 19.48
C PRO A 20 16.73 -3.65 17.95
N ALA A 21 16.01 -4.60 17.34
CA ALA A 21 15.75 -4.59 15.91
C ALA A 21 15.01 -3.29 15.57
N ALA A 22 15.62 -2.45 14.72
CA ALA A 22 15.01 -1.20 14.30
C ALA A 22 13.65 -1.49 13.62
N GLU A 23 12.56 -0.97 14.18
CA GLU A 23 11.23 -1.08 13.56
C GLU A 23 11.28 -0.48 12.14
N LYS A 24 10.72 -1.22 11.18
CA LYS A 24 10.62 -0.71 9.80
C LYS A 24 9.73 0.52 9.78
N PRO A 25 10.19 1.65 9.20
CA PRO A 25 9.41 2.87 9.18
C PRO A 25 8.11 2.66 8.39
N LEU A 26 6.97 3.05 9.00
CA LEU A 26 5.65 2.98 8.37
C LEU A 26 5.47 4.11 7.35
N ALA A 27 4.63 3.88 6.35
CA ALA A 27 4.27 4.89 5.37
C ALA A 27 3.35 5.94 6.01
N THR A 28 3.68 7.21 5.78
CA THR A 28 2.83 8.35 6.16
C THR A 28 2.05 8.91 4.98
N ARG A 29 2.47 8.57 3.75
CA ARG A 29 1.82 9.01 2.51
C ARG A 29 2.06 7.99 1.38
N ILE A 30 1.03 7.84 0.54
CA ILE A 30 1.06 7.13 -0.74
C ILE A 30 0.87 8.16 -1.85
N LEU A 31 1.69 8.10 -2.89
CA LEU A 31 1.50 8.85 -4.14
C LEU A 31 1.29 7.86 -5.29
N ILE A 32 0.17 7.98 -5.99
CA ILE A 32 -0.13 7.23 -7.20
C ILE A 32 -0.11 8.19 -8.37
N VAL A 33 0.73 7.92 -9.39
CA VAL A 33 0.78 8.67 -10.63
C VAL A 33 0.25 7.78 -11.74
N LYS A 34 -0.93 8.10 -12.26
CA LYS A 34 -1.68 7.27 -13.20
C LYS A 34 -0.97 7.15 -14.54
N SER A 35 -0.42 8.26 -15.06
CA SER A 35 0.29 8.28 -16.35
C SER A 35 1.50 7.37 -16.39
N THR A 36 2.19 7.17 -15.26
CA THR A 36 3.36 6.29 -15.15
C THR A 36 3.05 4.92 -14.57
N ARG A 37 1.81 4.66 -14.15
CA ARG A 37 1.37 3.43 -13.43
C ARG A 37 2.30 3.14 -12.26
N THR A 38 2.56 4.14 -11.43
CA THR A 38 3.44 4.01 -10.26
C THR A 38 2.70 4.35 -8.98
N MET A 39 3.02 3.62 -7.92
CA MET A 39 2.60 3.90 -6.56
C MET A 39 3.85 3.95 -5.68
N THR A 40 4.08 5.07 -5.01
CA THR A 40 5.24 5.30 -4.14
C THR A 40 4.79 5.51 -2.70
N LEU A 41 5.39 4.76 -1.78
CA LEU A 41 5.21 4.91 -0.34
C LEU A 41 6.29 5.82 0.23
N PHE A 42 5.90 6.75 1.10
CA PHE A 42 6.80 7.69 1.77
C PHE A 42 6.66 7.60 3.29
N ASN A 43 7.77 7.78 4.00
CA ASN A 43 7.81 8.18 5.40
C ASN A 43 8.36 9.61 5.46
N GLY A 44 7.50 10.59 5.77
CA GLY A 44 7.81 12.00 5.60
C GLY A 44 8.25 12.32 4.17
N ARG A 45 9.50 12.74 3.99
CA ARG A 45 10.11 13.04 2.66
C ARG A 45 10.85 11.84 2.04
N LYS A 46 11.14 10.82 2.83
CA LYS A 46 11.90 9.65 2.39
C LYS A 46 11.01 8.68 1.63
N VAL A 47 11.46 8.26 0.44
CA VAL A 47 10.85 7.15 -0.30
C VAL A 47 11.17 5.84 0.42
N LEU A 48 10.14 5.07 0.74
CA LEU A 48 10.27 3.72 1.28
C LEU A 48 10.32 2.69 0.17
N LYS A 49 9.35 2.75 -0.75
CA LYS A 49 9.16 1.80 -1.85
C LYS A 49 8.41 2.43 -3.01
N THR A 50 8.65 1.92 -4.21
CA THR A 50 7.88 2.24 -5.42
C THR A 50 7.46 0.95 -6.12
N TYR A 51 6.19 0.88 -6.51
CA TYR A 51 5.58 -0.26 -7.18
C TYR A 51 5.01 0.16 -8.53
N LYS A 52 5.01 -0.76 -9.49
CA LYS A 52 4.20 -0.63 -10.69
C LYS A 52 2.79 -1.17 -10.39
N VAL A 53 1.77 -0.55 -10.97
CA VAL A 53 0.37 -0.90 -10.73
C VAL A 53 -0.41 -1.06 -12.03
N ALA A 54 -1.51 -1.80 -11.98
CA ALA A 54 -2.59 -1.72 -12.96
C ALA A 54 -3.73 -0.89 -12.38
N LEU A 55 -4.43 -0.17 -13.23
CA LEU A 55 -5.50 0.76 -12.90
C LEU A 55 -6.84 0.31 -13.50
N GLY A 56 -7.86 1.19 -13.43
CA GLY A 56 -9.11 1.02 -14.14
C GLY A 56 -8.92 1.00 -15.64
N THR A 57 -9.77 0.25 -16.36
CA THR A 57 -9.68 0.06 -17.83
C THR A 57 -9.83 1.36 -18.61
N ALA A 58 -10.36 2.43 -18.01
CA ALA A 58 -10.42 3.79 -18.57
C ALA A 58 -9.51 4.73 -17.73
N PRO A 59 -8.16 4.63 -17.82
CA PRO A 59 -7.26 5.25 -16.84
C PRO A 59 -7.17 6.78 -16.95
N VAL A 60 -7.64 7.40 -18.04
CA VAL A 60 -7.49 8.84 -18.28
C VAL A 60 -8.62 9.63 -17.63
N GLY A 61 -8.28 10.66 -16.85
CA GLY A 61 -9.19 11.53 -16.15
C GLY A 61 -9.74 10.95 -14.83
N PRO A 62 -10.40 11.78 -14.01
CA PRO A 62 -10.90 11.37 -12.70
C PRO A 62 -12.17 10.50 -12.83
N LYS A 63 -12.37 9.63 -11.83
CA LYS A 63 -13.63 8.91 -11.65
C LYS A 63 -14.75 9.89 -11.31
N ARG A 64 -15.92 9.73 -11.95
CA ARG A 64 -17.08 10.60 -11.78
C ARG A 64 -18.35 9.86 -11.36
N ILE A 65 -18.56 8.67 -11.93
CA ILE A 65 -19.76 7.87 -11.71
C ILE A 65 -19.40 6.39 -11.58
N GLU A 66 -20.31 5.62 -11.03
CA GLU A 66 -20.21 4.16 -11.01
C GLU A 66 -20.20 3.62 -12.45
N GLY A 67 -19.36 2.60 -12.72
CA GLY A 67 -19.24 1.97 -14.04
C GLY A 67 -18.43 2.74 -15.08
N ASP A 68 -17.82 3.89 -14.73
CA ASP A 68 -16.94 4.63 -15.65
C ASP A 68 -15.53 4.01 -15.80
N HIS A 69 -15.25 2.94 -15.04
CA HIS A 69 -13.99 2.19 -15.03
C HIS A 69 -12.72 3.04 -14.80
N ARG A 70 -12.88 4.19 -14.16
CA ARG A 70 -11.78 5.13 -13.88
C ARG A 70 -11.27 4.98 -12.45
N THR A 71 -9.95 5.13 -12.29
CA THR A 71 -9.34 5.33 -10.99
C THR A 71 -9.51 6.80 -10.59
N PRO A 72 -9.98 7.12 -9.37
CA PRO A 72 -10.19 8.50 -8.97
C PRO A 72 -8.90 9.30 -8.91
N GLU A 73 -9.00 10.61 -8.99
CA GLU A 73 -7.91 11.58 -8.80
C GLU A 73 -8.26 12.50 -7.63
N GLY A 74 -7.30 12.74 -6.74
CA GLY A 74 -7.55 13.55 -5.56
C GLY A 74 -6.74 13.12 -4.35
N ILE A 75 -7.21 13.56 -3.19
CA ILE A 75 -6.59 13.28 -1.89
C ILE A 75 -7.57 12.50 -1.03
N TYR A 76 -7.12 11.35 -0.58
CA TYR A 76 -7.88 10.38 0.21
C TYR A 76 -7.06 9.88 1.39
N THR A 77 -7.62 8.95 2.14
CA THR A 77 -6.93 8.19 3.19
C THR A 77 -7.20 6.70 3.04
N ILE A 78 -6.32 5.88 3.56
CA ILE A 78 -6.64 4.47 3.82
C ILE A 78 -7.54 4.44 5.06
N ASP A 79 -8.80 4.08 4.90
CA ASP A 79 -9.78 4.07 5.99
C ASP A 79 -10.10 2.67 6.52
N ALA A 80 -9.77 1.61 5.75
CA ALA A 80 -9.93 0.23 6.19
C ALA A 80 -8.91 -0.71 5.56
N LYS A 81 -8.66 -1.84 6.26
CA LYS A 81 -7.84 -2.97 5.78
C LYS A 81 -8.71 -4.22 5.80
N ASN A 82 -8.77 -4.96 4.69
CA ASN A 82 -9.51 -6.19 4.58
C ASN A 82 -8.59 -7.40 4.35
N PRO A 83 -8.36 -8.25 5.39
CA PRO A 83 -7.55 -9.46 5.27
C PRO A 83 -8.27 -10.60 4.56
N GLN A 84 -9.60 -10.50 4.37
CA GLN A 84 -10.43 -11.50 3.71
C GLN A 84 -10.87 -11.04 2.31
N SER A 85 -10.03 -10.23 1.64
CA SER A 85 -10.32 -9.78 0.28
C SER A 85 -10.24 -10.95 -0.70
N ARG A 86 -11.22 -11.05 -1.61
CA ARG A 86 -11.15 -12.00 -2.73
C ARG A 86 -9.98 -11.76 -3.68
N PHE A 87 -9.29 -10.62 -3.54
CA PHE A 87 -8.07 -10.27 -4.24
C PHE A 87 -6.86 -10.34 -3.30
N HIS A 88 -6.77 -11.38 -2.48
CA HIS A 88 -5.73 -11.66 -1.49
C HIS A 88 -5.85 -10.75 -0.26
N LEU A 89 -5.33 -9.53 -0.30
CA LEU A 89 -5.45 -8.48 0.71
C LEU A 89 -5.91 -7.19 0.05
N SER A 90 -6.60 -6.30 0.78
CA SER A 90 -6.93 -4.98 0.24
C SER A 90 -6.92 -3.87 1.28
N LEU A 91 -6.52 -2.67 0.83
CA LEU A 91 -6.61 -1.42 1.57
C LEU A 91 -7.69 -0.57 0.91
N HIS A 92 -8.72 -0.20 1.66
CA HIS A 92 -9.79 0.65 1.16
C HIS A 92 -9.34 2.12 1.15
N ILE A 93 -9.68 2.85 0.08
CA ILE A 93 -9.44 4.28 -0.08
C ILE A 93 -10.74 5.02 0.18
N SER A 94 -10.71 6.12 0.93
CA SER A 94 -11.87 6.91 1.36
C SER A 94 -12.60 7.65 0.22
N TYR A 95 -12.66 7.04 -0.96
CA TYR A 95 -13.49 7.48 -2.08
C TYR A 95 -14.91 6.92 -1.91
N PRO A 96 -15.99 7.67 -2.22
CA PRO A 96 -16.01 9.06 -2.69
C PRO A 96 -16.02 10.09 -1.53
N SER A 97 -15.40 11.24 -1.76
CA SER A 97 -15.52 12.42 -0.92
C SER A 97 -16.93 13.04 -1.03
N VAL A 98 -17.23 14.05 -0.18
CA VAL A 98 -18.49 14.79 -0.26
C VAL A 98 -18.66 15.47 -1.62
N ALA A 99 -17.59 16.08 -2.15
CA ALA A 99 -17.61 16.77 -3.44
C ALA A 99 -17.90 15.81 -4.60
N GLU A 100 -17.32 14.62 -4.59
CA GLU A 100 -17.53 13.60 -5.62
C GLU A 100 -18.96 13.01 -5.58
N ARG A 101 -19.51 12.80 -4.39
CA ARG A 101 -20.93 12.43 -4.24
C ARG A 101 -21.85 13.47 -4.83
N GLU A 102 -21.61 14.75 -4.52
CA GLU A 102 -22.40 15.85 -5.04
C GLU A 102 -22.27 15.99 -6.57
N GLN A 103 -21.07 15.82 -7.11
CA GLN A 103 -20.84 15.84 -8.55
C GLN A 103 -21.61 14.70 -9.25
N ALA A 104 -21.56 13.48 -8.73
CA ALA A 104 -22.30 12.36 -9.29
C ALA A 104 -23.82 12.61 -9.22
N ARG A 105 -24.32 13.16 -8.12
CA ARG A 105 -25.74 13.53 -7.97
C ARG A 105 -26.18 14.52 -9.04
N ARG A 106 -25.35 15.54 -9.34
CA ARG A 106 -25.65 16.50 -10.43
C ARG A 106 -25.71 15.86 -11.81
N LEU A 107 -25.02 14.74 -11.98
CA LEU A 107 -25.06 13.94 -13.22
C LEU A 107 -26.20 12.92 -13.24
N GLY A 108 -27.07 12.91 -12.21
CA GLY A 108 -28.14 11.92 -12.08
C GLY A 108 -27.64 10.50 -11.84
N ALA A 109 -26.42 10.33 -11.32
CA ALA A 109 -25.77 9.05 -11.17
C ALA A 109 -25.25 8.82 -9.73
N ARG A 110 -24.84 7.58 -9.43
CA ARG A 110 -24.10 7.24 -8.22
C ARG A 110 -22.59 7.42 -8.47
N PRO A 111 -21.80 7.85 -7.48
CA PRO A 111 -20.36 7.99 -7.63
C PRO A 111 -19.63 6.63 -7.73
N GLY A 112 -20.31 5.56 -7.29
CA GLY A 112 -19.67 4.29 -6.99
C GLY A 112 -18.89 4.35 -5.66
N GLY A 113 -18.02 3.37 -5.44
CA GLY A 113 -17.23 3.24 -4.22
C GLY A 113 -16.32 2.03 -4.30
N ALA A 114 -15.90 1.52 -3.13
CA ALA A 114 -15.05 0.33 -3.03
C ALA A 114 -13.75 0.42 -3.87
N ILE A 115 -13.14 1.60 -3.91
CA ILE A 115 -11.83 1.79 -4.52
C ILE A 115 -10.77 1.29 -3.54
N MET A 116 -9.95 0.35 -4.01
CA MET A 116 -8.98 -0.34 -3.16
C MET A 116 -7.61 -0.41 -3.82
N ILE A 117 -6.57 -0.49 -3.00
CA ILE A 117 -5.28 -1.06 -3.37
C ILE A 117 -5.37 -2.54 -3.01
N HIS A 118 -5.12 -3.46 -3.97
CA HIS A 118 -5.32 -4.89 -3.74
C HIS A 118 -4.35 -5.77 -4.55
N GLY A 119 -4.23 -7.03 -4.15
CA GLY A 119 -3.49 -8.05 -4.88
C GLY A 119 -4.28 -8.65 -6.03
N LEU A 120 -4.00 -9.91 -6.34
CA LEU A 120 -4.64 -10.69 -7.40
C LEU A 120 -5.55 -11.76 -6.79
N ALA A 121 -6.66 -12.05 -7.44
CA ALA A 121 -7.49 -13.19 -7.08
C ALA A 121 -6.68 -14.50 -7.23
N PRO A 122 -7.01 -15.58 -6.48
CA PRO A 122 -6.27 -16.83 -6.51
C PRO A 122 -6.05 -17.38 -7.92
N ASP A 123 -7.08 -17.34 -8.74
CA ASP A 123 -7.05 -17.85 -10.13
C ASP A 123 -6.15 -17.03 -11.06
N PHE A 124 -5.72 -15.84 -10.67
CA PHE A 124 -4.86 -14.95 -11.44
C PHE A 124 -3.51 -14.68 -10.76
N ALA A 125 -3.26 -15.25 -9.57
CA ALA A 125 -2.03 -15.03 -8.81
C ALA A 125 -0.77 -15.45 -9.58
N TYR A 126 -0.87 -16.47 -10.45
CA TYR A 126 0.22 -16.97 -11.29
C TYR A 126 0.72 -15.94 -12.31
N LEU A 127 -0.08 -14.94 -12.66
CA LEU A 127 0.33 -13.90 -13.61
C LEU A 127 1.45 -13.04 -13.02
N GLY A 128 1.54 -12.92 -11.69
CA GLY A 128 2.56 -12.09 -11.04
C GLY A 128 2.64 -10.71 -11.69
N PRO A 129 3.86 -10.21 -12.06
CA PRO A 129 4.03 -8.91 -12.69
C PRO A 129 3.38 -8.74 -14.06
N LEU A 130 3.02 -9.83 -14.75
CA LEU A 130 2.40 -9.77 -16.08
C LEU A 130 1.00 -9.16 -16.05
N HIS A 131 0.30 -9.19 -14.90
CA HIS A 131 -1.01 -8.55 -14.76
C HIS A 131 -1.01 -7.06 -15.13
N ARG A 132 0.17 -6.39 -15.09
CA ARG A 132 0.32 -4.95 -15.35
C ARG A 132 0.48 -4.59 -16.82
N LYS A 133 0.47 -5.59 -17.73
CA LYS A 133 0.56 -5.32 -19.18
C LYS A 133 -0.66 -4.57 -19.69
N VAL A 134 -1.77 -4.65 -18.96
CA VAL A 134 -3.02 -3.94 -19.26
C VAL A 134 -3.61 -3.37 -17.96
N ASP A 135 -4.34 -2.27 -18.07
CA ASP A 135 -5.23 -1.82 -17.01
C ASP A 135 -6.51 -2.65 -17.06
N TRP A 136 -6.93 -3.28 -15.97
CA TRP A 136 -7.97 -4.31 -15.99
C TRP A 136 -9.02 -4.16 -14.88
N THR A 137 -8.85 -3.22 -13.96
CA THR A 137 -9.78 -3.04 -12.83
C THR A 137 -10.96 -2.16 -13.18
N ASP A 138 -11.94 -2.11 -12.29
CA ASP A 138 -13.08 -1.18 -12.36
C ASP A 138 -12.79 0.17 -11.66
N GLY A 139 -11.50 0.50 -11.49
CA GLY A 139 -11.04 1.74 -10.86
C GLY A 139 -10.12 1.53 -9.65
N CYS A 140 -9.96 0.30 -9.18
CA CYS A 140 -9.00 -0.06 -8.15
C CYS A 140 -7.54 0.03 -8.63
N ILE A 141 -6.62 -0.08 -7.70
CA ILE A 141 -5.18 -0.09 -7.93
C ILE A 141 -4.65 -1.49 -7.61
N ALA A 142 -4.23 -2.24 -8.62
CA ALA A 142 -3.78 -3.62 -8.46
C ALA A 142 -2.25 -3.74 -8.48
N VAL A 143 -1.74 -4.58 -7.57
CA VAL A 143 -0.33 -4.98 -7.44
C VAL A 143 -0.23 -6.49 -7.39
N THR A 144 0.98 -7.07 -7.38
CA THR A 144 1.15 -8.50 -7.12
C THR A 144 0.84 -8.86 -5.67
N ASN A 145 0.56 -10.14 -5.36
CA ASN A 145 0.28 -10.57 -3.99
C ASN A 145 1.47 -10.33 -3.05
N ALA A 146 2.68 -10.61 -3.51
CA ALA A 146 3.89 -10.35 -2.71
C ALA A 146 4.08 -8.86 -2.39
N GLU A 147 3.82 -7.97 -3.36
CA GLU A 147 3.84 -6.52 -3.13
C GLU A 147 2.72 -6.07 -2.20
N MET A 148 1.52 -6.67 -2.32
CA MET A 148 0.41 -6.37 -1.44
C MET A 148 0.70 -6.74 0.02
N GLU A 149 1.38 -7.86 0.27
CA GLU A 149 1.84 -8.25 1.61
C GLU A 149 2.86 -7.27 2.19
N GLU A 150 3.76 -6.75 1.36
CA GLU A 150 4.71 -5.71 1.79
C GLU A 150 3.99 -4.40 2.10
N ILE A 151 3.10 -3.96 1.22
CA ILE A 151 2.26 -2.76 1.40
C ILE A 151 1.40 -2.89 2.66
N TRP A 152 0.81 -4.05 2.89
CA TRP A 152 0.01 -4.34 4.08
C TRP A 152 0.77 -4.09 5.39
N LYS A 153 2.03 -4.48 5.44
CA LYS A 153 2.89 -4.29 6.62
C LYS A 153 3.34 -2.83 6.80
N LEU A 154 3.52 -2.10 5.69
CA LEU A 154 4.07 -0.75 5.70
C LEU A 154 3.00 0.35 5.83
N VAL A 155 1.75 0.09 5.46
CA VAL A 155 0.70 1.09 5.35
C VAL A 155 -0.35 0.91 6.47
N PRO A 156 -0.38 1.79 7.49
CA PRO A 156 -1.43 1.82 8.50
C PRO A 156 -2.72 2.46 7.97
N VAL A 157 -3.83 2.21 8.65
CA VAL A 157 -5.07 3.01 8.51
C VAL A 157 -4.77 4.47 8.88
N GLY A 158 -5.38 5.42 8.19
CA GLY A 158 -5.11 6.85 8.30
C GLY A 158 -4.02 7.36 7.35
N THR A 159 -3.29 6.48 6.66
CA THR A 159 -2.27 6.90 5.67
C THR A 159 -2.90 7.73 4.57
N ARG A 160 -2.35 8.94 4.32
CA ARG A 160 -2.78 9.81 3.22
C ARG A 160 -2.46 9.18 1.86
N VAL A 161 -3.43 9.21 0.96
CA VAL A 161 -3.30 8.76 -0.43
C VAL A 161 -3.54 9.94 -1.36
N GLU A 162 -2.59 10.19 -2.26
CA GLU A 162 -2.70 11.19 -3.31
C GLU A 162 -2.65 10.49 -4.65
N ILE A 163 -3.66 10.70 -5.49
CA ILE A 163 -3.76 10.11 -6.84
C ILE A 163 -3.76 11.25 -7.85
N ARG A 164 -2.77 11.24 -8.74
CA ARG A 164 -2.55 12.24 -9.79
C ARG A 164 -2.72 11.62 -11.19
N PRO A 165 -2.99 12.44 -12.20
CA PRO A 165 -2.96 12.06 -13.63
C PRO A 165 -1.68 11.33 -14.07
#